data_4ffe6eb177cfd92d6f57a31d0355f2b0
#
_entry.id   4ffe6eb177cfd92d6f57a31d0355f2b0
#
_cell.length_a   1.000
_cell.length_b   1.000
_cell.length_c   1.000
_cell.angle_alpha   90.00
_cell.angle_beta   90.00
_cell.angle_gamma   90.00
#
_symmetry.space_group_name_H-M   'P 1'
#
loop_
_entity.id
_entity.type
_entity.pdbx_description
1 polymer ?
#
loop_
_entity_poly.entity_id
_entity_poly.type
_entity_poly.pdbx_seq_one_letter_code
_entity_poly.pdbx_strand_id
1 'polypeptide(L)'
;MKRATQLRLQAFAAVAVGLVAAALLTAESDDPQRIAGRLGPTPGPNASGHIETKRGYLERIAREDPEQTAAALVSFSSFARSPDVANMVGDVETSVVFVRFPETPFEAIALTKTLAETMSTRANELGDVVRAEIVSLEAQLREAQGAEREALSASLERRRQALNGLTADCACIYAIGLENATLAQLAALQGRREVQLVDVPDPLTKSLEGWHLTPIVPGGAT
;
A
#
# COMPACT_ATOMS: atom_id res chain seq x y z
N MET A 1 10.36 46.76 24.61
CA MET A 1 11.20 45.58 24.37
C MET A 1 10.41 44.23 24.25
N LYS A 2 9.16 44.10 24.70
CA LYS A 2 8.40 42.84 24.68
C LYS A 2 7.86 42.44 23.29
N ARG A 3 7.57 43.36 22.35
CA ARG A 3 7.01 43.05 21.01
C ARG A 3 8.02 42.44 20.02
N ALA A 4 9.31 42.83 20.13
CA ALA A 4 10.35 42.30 19.23
C ALA A 4 10.70 40.81 19.51
N THR A 5 10.52 40.37 20.75
CA THR A 5 10.80 38.99 21.16
C THR A 5 9.68 38.04 20.70
N GLN A 6 8.42 38.51 20.72
CA GLN A 6 7.28 37.72 20.24
C GLN A 6 7.30 37.50 18.71
N LEU A 7 7.69 38.53 17.95
CA LEU A 7 7.83 38.36 16.46
C LEU A 7 8.95 37.39 16.09
N ARG A 8 10.04 37.35 16.88
CA ARG A 8 11.13 36.38 16.62
C ARG A 8 10.72 34.93 16.94
N LEU A 9 9.92 34.73 18.01
CA LEU A 9 9.41 33.38 18.32
C LEU A 9 8.42 32.88 17.27
N GLN A 10 7.55 33.74 16.76
CA GLN A 10 6.61 33.34 15.68
C GLN A 10 7.31 33.06 14.36
N ALA A 11 8.38 33.81 14.02
CA ALA A 11 9.18 33.53 12.83
C ALA A 11 9.95 32.19 12.94
N PHE A 12 10.46 31.85 14.14
CA PHE A 12 11.11 30.57 14.37
C PHE A 12 10.14 29.38 14.29
N ALA A 13 8.91 29.53 14.81
CA ALA A 13 7.88 28.48 14.72
C ALA A 13 7.43 28.25 13.27
N ALA A 14 7.25 29.31 12.47
CA ALA A 14 6.91 29.20 11.07
C ALA A 14 8.01 28.55 10.21
N VAL A 15 9.28 28.84 10.51
CA VAL A 15 10.42 28.21 9.82
C VAL A 15 10.58 26.75 10.22
N ALA A 16 10.34 26.40 11.49
CA ALA A 16 10.41 25.01 11.94
C ALA A 16 9.30 24.14 11.32
N VAL A 17 8.07 24.67 11.22
CA VAL A 17 6.96 23.97 10.54
C VAL A 17 7.20 23.87 9.03
N GLY A 18 7.76 24.91 8.40
CA GLY A 18 8.13 24.87 6.99
C GLY A 18 9.27 23.89 6.70
N LEU A 19 10.25 23.74 7.59
CA LEU A 19 11.35 22.78 7.44
C LEU A 19 10.90 21.33 7.66
N VAL A 20 9.97 21.09 8.58
CA VAL A 20 9.39 19.76 8.78
C VAL A 20 8.49 19.37 7.59
N ALA A 21 7.71 20.30 7.05
CA ALA A 21 6.93 20.06 5.84
C ALA A 21 7.82 19.87 4.60
N ALA A 22 8.93 20.63 4.48
CA ALA A 22 9.91 20.45 3.42
C ALA A 22 10.71 19.15 3.59
N ALA A 23 11.04 18.73 4.82
CA ALA A 23 11.70 17.46 5.09
C ALA A 23 10.78 16.25 4.84
N LEU A 24 9.45 16.41 5.02
CA LEU A 24 8.46 15.40 4.65
C LEU A 24 8.19 15.36 3.13
N LEU A 25 8.44 16.48 2.42
CA LEU A 25 8.33 16.56 0.95
C LEU A 25 9.66 16.22 0.24
N THR A 26 10.80 16.30 0.96
CA THR A 26 12.15 15.92 0.48
C THR A 26 12.75 14.74 1.23
N ALA A 27 12.01 14.09 2.16
CA ALA A 27 12.22 12.68 2.30
C ALA A 27 11.99 12.16 0.88
N GLU A 28 13.03 12.19 0.06
CA GLU A 28 13.20 11.17 -0.95
C GLU A 28 12.78 9.91 -0.24
N SER A 29 11.53 9.50 -0.47
CA SER A 29 11.21 8.11 -0.40
C SER A 29 12.42 7.50 -1.12
N ASP A 30 13.27 6.79 -0.38
CA ASP A 30 14.10 5.75 -0.98
C ASP A 30 13.11 5.05 -1.88
N ASP A 31 13.19 5.47 -3.12
CA ASP A 31 12.28 5.10 -4.20
C ASP A 31 12.26 3.59 -4.08
N PRO A 32 11.11 2.95 -3.65
CA PRO A 32 11.12 1.53 -3.41
C PRO A 32 11.58 0.96 -4.72
N GLN A 33 12.84 0.60 -4.75
CA GLN A 33 13.78 0.52 -5.87
C GLN A 33 12.98 0.12 -7.07
N ARG A 34 12.91 0.99 -8.05
CA ARG A 34 12.22 0.77 -9.31
C ARG A 34 12.40 -0.68 -9.69
N ILE A 35 11.40 -1.49 -9.36
CA ILE A 35 11.36 -2.86 -9.81
C ILE A 35 11.11 -2.73 -11.31
N ALA A 36 12.19 -2.57 -12.07
CA ALA A 36 12.15 -2.22 -13.47
C ALA A 36 12.14 -3.49 -14.31
N GLY A 37 10.95 -3.97 -14.60
CA GLY A 37 10.74 -5.03 -15.59
C GLY A 37 9.53 -4.69 -16.46
N ARG A 38 9.58 -4.98 -17.72
CA ARG A 38 8.45 -4.84 -18.62
C ARG A 38 7.42 -5.93 -18.31
N LEU A 39 6.49 -5.65 -17.43
CA LEU A 39 5.19 -6.28 -17.57
C LEU A 39 4.64 -5.86 -18.94
N GLY A 40 4.07 -6.81 -19.68
CA GLY A 40 3.43 -6.52 -20.96
C GLY A 40 2.46 -5.33 -20.85
N PRO A 41 1.87 -4.87 -21.95
CA PRO A 41 1.22 -3.57 -22.05
C PRO A 41 0.31 -3.29 -20.84
N THR A 42 0.50 -2.11 -20.23
CA THR A 42 -0.35 -1.58 -19.17
C THR A 42 -1.81 -1.81 -19.54
N PRO A 43 -2.68 -2.32 -18.64
CA PRO A 43 -4.08 -2.54 -18.94
C PRO A 43 -4.70 -1.22 -19.41
N GLY A 44 -4.98 -1.13 -20.70
CA GLY A 44 -5.80 -0.06 -21.27
C GLY A 44 -7.27 -0.27 -20.87
N PRO A 45 -8.21 0.52 -21.44
CA PRO A 45 -9.64 0.45 -21.13
C PRO A 45 -10.32 -0.92 -21.37
N ASN A 46 -9.59 -1.91 -21.86
CA ASN A 46 -10.00 -3.31 -22.01
C ASN A 46 -9.39 -4.23 -20.93
N ALA A 47 -9.44 -3.83 -19.67
CA ALA A 47 -8.88 -4.60 -18.56
C ALA A 47 -9.35 -6.07 -18.50
N SER A 48 -10.60 -6.36 -18.90
CA SER A 48 -11.14 -7.72 -18.96
C SER A 48 -10.40 -8.62 -19.96
N GLY A 49 -10.17 -8.15 -21.18
CA GLY A 49 -9.43 -8.92 -22.19
C GLY A 49 -7.98 -9.19 -21.80
N HIS A 50 -7.35 -8.23 -21.12
CA HIS A 50 -6.00 -8.42 -20.58
C HIS A 50 -5.97 -9.50 -19.48
N ILE A 51 -6.93 -9.44 -18.55
CA ILE A 51 -7.06 -10.45 -17.48
C ILE A 51 -7.23 -11.86 -18.07
N GLU A 52 -8.12 -12.03 -19.05
CA GLU A 52 -8.35 -13.33 -19.72
C GLU A 52 -7.08 -13.83 -20.43
N THR A 53 -6.34 -12.96 -21.12
CA THR A 53 -5.08 -13.32 -21.78
C THR A 53 -4.06 -13.81 -20.77
N LYS A 54 -3.88 -13.10 -19.64
CA LYS A 54 -2.93 -13.48 -18.59
C LYS A 54 -3.33 -14.78 -17.89
N ARG A 55 -4.62 -14.98 -17.61
CA ARG A 55 -5.13 -16.25 -17.07
C ARG A 55 -4.85 -17.41 -18.00
N GLY A 56 -5.18 -17.28 -19.27
CA GLY A 56 -4.91 -18.31 -20.27
C GLY A 56 -3.42 -18.62 -20.45
N TYR A 57 -2.57 -17.62 -20.33
CA TYR A 57 -1.12 -17.80 -20.33
C TYR A 57 -0.67 -18.65 -19.14
N LEU A 58 -1.04 -18.28 -17.90
CA LEU A 58 -0.69 -19.03 -16.70
C LEU A 58 -1.21 -20.46 -16.75
N GLU A 59 -2.47 -20.68 -17.14
CA GLU A 59 -3.04 -22.02 -17.25
C GLU A 59 -2.29 -22.90 -18.26
N ARG A 60 -1.79 -22.33 -19.36
CA ARG A 60 -1.01 -23.04 -20.36
C ARG A 60 0.35 -23.47 -19.82
N ILE A 61 1.13 -22.52 -19.27
CA ILE A 61 2.47 -22.83 -18.76
C ILE A 61 2.44 -23.75 -17.54
N ALA A 62 1.42 -23.62 -16.67
CA ALA A 62 1.25 -24.51 -15.52
C ALA A 62 0.90 -25.96 -15.91
N ARG A 63 0.27 -26.17 -17.08
CA ARG A 63 0.05 -27.52 -17.63
C ARG A 63 1.30 -28.11 -18.27
N GLU A 64 2.16 -27.26 -18.86
CA GLU A 64 3.40 -27.69 -19.51
C GLU A 64 4.47 -28.10 -18.48
N ASP A 65 4.63 -27.29 -17.43
CA ASP A 65 5.62 -27.55 -16.36
C ASP A 65 5.11 -27.05 -14.99
N PRO A 66 4.27 -27.83 -14.29
CA PRO A 66 3.66 -27.42 -13.02
C PRO A 66 4.64 -27.17 -11.87
N GLU A 67 5.83 -27.80 -11.90
CA GLU A 67 6.86 -27.69 -10.87
C GLU A 67 7.84 -26.54 -11.10
N GLN A 68 7.81 -25.93 -12.29
CA GLN A 68 8.62 -24.76 -12.57
C GLN A 68 8.24 -23.64 -11.63
N THR A 69 9.26 -22.98 -11.04
CA THR A 69 9.04 -21.85 -10.14
C THR A 69 9.12 -20.52 -10.88
N ALA A 70 8.24 -19.59 -10.48
CA ALA A 70 8.21 -18.24 -11.00
C ALA A 70 7.86 -17.22 -9.89
N ALA A 71 8.20 -15.97 -10.13
CA ALA A 71 7.63 -14.85 -9.39
C ALA A 71 6.28 -14.47 -9.98
N ALA A 72 5.38 -13.89 -9.17
CA ALA A 72 4.10 -13.42 -9.63
C ALA A 72 3.56 -12.25 -8.79
N LEU A 73 2.77 -11.40 -9.43
CA LEU A 73 1.93 -10.43 -8.75
C LEU A 73 0.51 -10.97 -8.63
N VAL A 74 0.01 -11.11 -7.42
CA VAL A 74 -1.36 -11.53 -7.13
C VAL A 74 -2.18 -10.31 -6.75
N SER A 75 -3.16 -9.94 -7.56
CA SER A 75 -4.13 -8.88 -7.28
C SER A 75 -5.44 -9.48 -6.76
N PHE A 76 -6.01 -8.88 -5.72
CA PHE A 76 -7.25 -9.36 -5.10
C PHE A 76 -8.49 -8.68 -5.69
N SER A 77 -9.63 -9.37 -5.66
CA SER A 77 -10.93 -8.84 -6.13
C SER A 77 -11.52 -7.81 -5.17
N SER A 78 -11.10 -7.83 -3.92
CA SER A 78 -11.44 -6.86 -2.86
C SER A 78 -10.24 -6.67 -1.94
N PHE A 79 -10.25 -5.61 -1.14
CA PHE A 79 -9.23 -5.43 -0.11
C PHE A 79 -9.26 -6.60 0.88
N ALA A 80 -8.12 -7.22 1.11
CA ALA A 80 -7.94 -8.39 1.96
C ALA A 80 -7.27 -8.03 3.29
N ARG A 81 -7.46 -8.90 4.29
CA ARG A 81 -6.81 -8.79 5.60
C ARG A 81 -5.53 -9.62 5.61
N SER A 82 -4.55 -9.20 6.42
CA SER A 82 -3.26 -9.89 6.53
C SER A 82 -3.38 -11.40 6.85
N PRO A 83 -4.23 -11.85 7.81
CA PRO A 83 -4.40 -13.28 8.06
C PRO A 83 -5.00 -14.05 6.87
N ASP A 84 -5.93 -13.43 6.15
CA ASP A 84 -6.59 -14.06 5.00
C ASP A 84 -5.59 -14.26 3.86
N VAL A 85 -4.73 -13.26 3.61
CA VAL A 85 -3.65 -13.33 2.63
C VAL A 85 -2.65 -14.40 3.04
N ALA A 86 -2.18 -14.41 4.29
CA ALA A 86 -1.22 -15.41 4.79
C ALA A 86 -1.76 -16.84 4.63
N ASN A 87 -3.03 -17.08 4.98
CA ASN A 87 -3.68 -18.36 4.79
C ASN A 87 -3.85 -18.75 3.31
N MET A 88 -3.98 -17.76 2.44
CA MET A 88 -4.16 -17.98 1.00
C MET A 88 -2.86 -18.39 0.33
N VAL A 89 -1.76 -17.70 0.64
CA VAL A 89 -0.46 -17.94 -0.01
C VAL A 89 0.32 -19.09 0.66
N GLY A 90 0.00 -19.43 1.93
CA GLY A 90 0.68 -20.50 2.66
C GLY A 90 2.16 -20.21 2.84
N ASP A 91 2.99 -21.21 2.52
CA ASP A 91 4.46 -21.13 2.68
C ASP A 91 5.18 -20.47 1.49
N VAL A 92 4.44 -19.91 0.52
CA VAL A 92 5.06 -19.23 -0.62
C VAL A 92 5.74 -17.95 -0.16
N GLU A 93 6.97 -17.74 -0.60
CA GLU A 93 7.76 -16.56 -0.27
C GLU A 93 7.09 -15.30 -0.80
N THR A 94 6.92 -14.31 0.08
CA THR A 94 6.30 -13.04 -0.24
C THR A 94 7.33 -11.93 -0.14
N SER A 95 7.53 -11.16 -1.21
CA SER A 95 8.56 -10.11 -1.29
C SER A 95 8.02 -8.70 -1.10
N VAL A 96 6.78 -8.44 -1.51
CA VAL A 96 6.17 -7.11 -1.45
C VAL A 96 4.67 -7.22 -1.17
N VAL A 97 4.13 -6.27 -0.40
CA VAL A 97 2.69 -6.11 -0.21
C VAL A 97 2.25 -4.74 -0.68
N PHE A 98 1.13 -4.68 -1.36
CA PHE A 98 0.50 -3.45 -1.84
C PHE A 98 -0.73 -3.15 -0.99
N VAL A 99 -0.72 -1.99 -0.36
CA VAL A 99 -1.70 -1.61 0.66
C VAL A 99 -2.29 -0.23 0.43
N ARG A 100 -3.48 -0.02 0.99
CA ARG A 100 -4.08 1.28 1.19
C ARG A 100 -4.73 1.33 2.55
N PHE A 101 -4.09 1.96 3.51
CA PHE A 101 -4.70 2.23 4.80
C PHE A 101 -5.78 3.33 4.68
N PRO A 102 -6.70 3.44 5.66
CA PRO A 102 -7.70 4.52 5.67
C PRO A 102 -7.06 5.90 5.56
N GLU A 103 -7.53 6.70 4.60
CA GLU A 103 -7.07 8.06 4.31
C GLU A 103 -5.59 8.18 3.93
N THR A 104 -4.95 7.11 3.48
CA THR A 104 -3.58 7.13 2.96
C THR A 104 -3.56 6.87 1.44
N PRO A 105 -2.48 7.28 0.75
CA PRO A 105 -2.26 6.87 -0.62
C PRO A 105 -2.02 5.35 -0.73
N PHE A 106 -2.04 4.83 -1.95
CA PHE A 106 -1.58 3.49 -2.25
C PHE A 106 -0.07 3.38 -2.01
N GLU A 107 0.35 2.29 -1.37
CA GLU A 107 1.73 2.08 -0.98
C GLU A 107 2.18 0.65 -1.31
N ALA A 108 3.43 0.49 -1.74
CA ALA A 108 4.10 -0.78 -1.88
C ALA A 108 5.14 -0.91 -0.75
N ILE A 109 5.07 -1.98 0.03
CA ILE A 109 5.95 -2.22 1.17
C ILE A 109 6.73 -3.51 0.92
N ALA A 110 8.06 -3.41 0.84
CA ALA A 110 8.92 -4.58 0.77
C ALA A 110 8.86 -5.38 2.08
N LEU A 111 8.74 -6.69 1.96
CA LEU A 111 8.66 -7.58 3.11
C LEU A 111 10.07 -8.05 3.52
N THR A 112 10.57 -7.51 4.61
CA THR A 112 11.82 -7.96 5.26
C THR A 112 11.55 -8.83 6.48
N LYS A 113 10.28 -8.97 6.84
CA LYS A 113 9.72 -9.74 7.96
C LYS A 113 8.45 -10.43 7.50
N THR A 114 7.75 -11.09 8.40
CA THR A 114 6.44 -11.65 8.09
C THR A 114 5.45 -10.55 7.67
N LEU A 115 4.45 -10.91 6.87
CA LEU A 115 3.38 -9.99 6.46
C LEU A 115 2.71 -9.35 7.67
N ALA A 116 2.40 -10.14 8.71
CA ALA A 116 1.75 -9.64 9.93
C ALA A 116 2.62 -8.61 10.69
N GLU A 117 3.92 -8.86 10.82
CA GLU A 117 4.84 -7.92 11.47
C GLU A 117 5.02 -6.64 10.66
N THR A 118 5.12 -6.74 9.33
CA THR A 118 5.23 -5.59 8.43
C THR A 118 3.97 -4.73 8.52
N MET A 119 2.78 -5.34 8.46
CA MET A 119 1.51 -4.64 8.59
C MET A 119 1.34 -3.97 9.97
N SER A 120 1.75 -4.67 11.04
CA SER A 120 1.72 -4.13 12.40
C SER A 120 2.66 -2.92 12.55
N THR A 121 3.89 -3.03 12.07
CA THR A 121 4.86 -1.95 12.11
C THR A 121 4.32 -0.73 11.38
N ARG A 122 3.82 -0.91 10.16
CA ARG A 122 3.32 0.20 9.34
C ARG A 122 2.07 0.85 9.92
N ALA A 123 1.11 0.06 10.43
CA ALA A 123 -0.06 0.59 11.12
C ALA A 123 0.30 1.43 12.34
N ASN A 124 1.31 1.02 13.11
CA ASN A 124 1.80 1.77 14.27
C ASN A 124 2.45 3.09 13.86
N GLU A 125 3.34 3.09 12.85
CA GLU A 125 3.98 4.31 12.32
C GLU A 125 2.94 5.33 11.85
N LEU A 126 1.97 4.90 11.06
CA LEU A 126 0.86 5.76 10.61
C LEU A 126 0.02 6.25 11.79
N GLY A 127 -0.23 5.37 12.77
CA GLY A 127 -0.96 5.69 13.98
C GLY A 127 -0.26 6.79 14.80
N ASP A 128 1.07 6.78 14.88
CA ASP A 128 1.83 7.84 15.56
C ASP A 128 1.67 9.19 14.85
N VAL A 129 1.74 9.19 13.52
CA VAL A 129 1.52 10.41 12.71
C VAL A 129 0.11 10.96 12.94
N VAL A 130 -0.92 10.12 12.85
CA VAL A 130 -2.30 10.55 13.05
C VAL A 130 -2.55 11.03 14.47
N ARG A 131 -1.96 10.39 15.48
CA ARG A 131 -2.03 10.87 16.88
C ARG A 131 -1.43 12.27 17.05
N ALA A 132 -0.28 12.54 16.43
CA ALA A 132 0.34 13.86 16.46
C ALA A 132 -0.55 14.93 15.79
N GLU A 133 -1.19 14.60 14.66
CA GLU A 133 -2.15 15.47 13.99
C GLU A 133 -3.38 15.75 14.87
N ILE A 134 -3.92 14.74 15.55
CA ILE A 134 -5.04 14.89 16.49
C ILE A 134 -4.69 15.89 17.60
N VAL A 135 -3.51 15.74 18.22
CA VAL A 135 -3.04 16.68 19.27
C VAL A 135 -2.95 18.10 18.73
N SER A 136 -2.44 18.28 17.52
CA SER A 136 -2.36 19.59 16.86
C SER A 136 -3.74 20.20 16.61
N LEU A 137 -4.68 19.40 16.08
CA LEU A 137 -6.06 19.84 15.82
C LEU A 137 -6.81 20.21 17.12
N GLU A 138 -6.60 19.44 18.19
CA GLU A 138 -7.18 19.75 19.51
C GLU A 138 -6.63 21.07 20.09
N ALA A 139 -5.36 21.37 19.87
CA ALA A 139 -4.79 22.66 20.28
C ALA A 139 -5.41 23.83 19.51
N GLN A 140 -5.51 23.70 18.18
CA GLN A 140 -6.14 24.73 17.33
C GLN A 140 -7.62 24.93 17.67
N LEU A 141 -8.33 23.84 17.96
CA LEU A 141 -9.76 23.88 18.30
C LEU A 141 -10.06 24.69 19.57
N ARG A 142 -9.11 24.77 20.53
CA ARG A 142 -9.27 25.57 21.76
C ARG A 142 -9.31 27.08 21.48
N GLU A 143 -8.65 27.53 20.43
CA GLU A 143 -8.51 28.93 20.06
C GLU A 143 -9.51 29.37 18.98
N ALA A 144 -10.04 28.41 18.20
CA ALA A 144 -10.93 28.64 17.08
C ALA A 144 -12.36 29.01 17.50
N GLN A 145 -13.05 29.81 16.67
CA GLN A 145 -14.44 30.24 16.87
C GLN A 145 -15.25 30.14 15.57
N GLY A 146 -16.59 30.08 15.72
CA GLY A 146 -17.51 30.08 14.58
C GLY A 146 -17.24 28.96 13.57
N ALA A 147 -17.27 29.27 12.29
CA ALA A 147 -17.11 28.32 11.18
C ALA A 147 -15.76 27.60 11.19
N GLU A 148 -14.68 28.23 11.66
CA GLU A 148 -13.37 27.62 11.80
C GLU A 148 -13.40 26.47 12.81
N ARG A 149 -14.06 26.68 13.95
CA ARG A 149 -14.23 25.64 14.98
C ARG A 149 -14.99 24.43 14.45
N GLU A 150 -16.03 24.64 13.65
CA GLU A 150 -16.81 23.56 13.03
C GLU A 150 -15.94 22.75 12.05
N ALA A 151 -15.17 23.41 11.19
CA ALA A 151 -14.28 22.76 10.24
C ALA A 151 -13.18 21.94 10.94
N LEU A 152 -12.56 22.47 12.00
CA LEU A 152 -11.56 21.76 12.81
C LEU A 152 -12.17 20.56 13.54
N SER A 153 -13.39 20.69 14.09
CA SER A 153 -14.11 19.57 14.72
C SER A 153 -14.36 18.44 13.74
N ALA A 154 -14.81 18.76 12.52
CA ALA A 154 -15.03 17.75 11.48
C ALA A 154 -13.72 17.07 11.05
N SER A 155 -12.62 17.83 10.98
CA SER A 155 -11.29 17.28 10.67
C SER A 155 -10.78 16.36 11.80
N LEU A 156 -10.95 16.76 13.05
CA LEU A 156 -10.58 15.97 14.22
C LEU A 156 -11.33 14.63 14.26
N GLU A 157 -12.62 14.66 13.98
CA GLU A 157 -13.44 13.43 13.93
C GLU A 157 -12.98 12.47 12.83
N ARG A 158 -12.70 12.98 11.62
CA ARG A 158 -12.14 12.15 10.54
C ARG A 158 -10.81 11.52 10.94
N ARG A 159 -9.89 12.28 11.58
CA ARG A 159 -8.61 11.74 12.03
C ARG A 159 -8.75 10.67 13.11
N ARG A 160 -9.71 10.82 14.03
CA ARG A 160 -10.04 9.79 15.02
C ARG A 160 -10.60 8.53 14.37
N GLN A 161 -11.46 8.66 13.37
CA GLN A 161 -11.98 7.53 12.60
C GLN A 161 -10.86 6.82 11.81
N ALA A 162 -9.98 7.59 11.16
CA ALA A 162 -8.81 7.02 10.49
C ALA A 162 -7.92 6.24 11.46
N LEU A 163 -7.62 6.81 12.65
CA LEU A 163 -6.82 6.13 13.68
C LEU A 163 -7.43 4.78 14.10
N ASN A 164 -8.75 4.72 14.28
CA ASN A 164 -9.45 3.49 14.63
C ASN A 164 -9.38 2.42 13.54
N GLY A 165 -9.22 2.83 12.28
CA GLY A 165 -9.05 1.94 11.13
C GLY A 165 -7.61 1.47 10.88
N LEU A 166 -6.62 2.09 11.54
CA LEU A 166 -5.20 1.75 11.42
C LEU A 166 -4.87 0.55 12.31
N THR A 167 -5.17 -0.66 11.83
CA THR A 167 -4.87 -1.91 12.54
C THR A 167 -4.07 -2.83 11.63
N ALA A 168 -3.28 -3.74 12.23
CA ALA A 168 -2.54 -4.76 11.50
C ALA A 168 -3.47 -5.69 10.68
N ASP A 169 -4.72 -5.84 11.13
CA ASP A 169 -5.74 -6.69 10.53
C ASP A 169 -6.72 -5.92 9.63
N CYS A 170 -6.36 -4.70 9.20
CA CYS A 170 -7.22 -3.95 8.29
C CYS A 170 -7.46 -4.72 6.98
N ALA A 171 -8.63 -4.57 6.40
CA ALA A 171 -8.89 -4.97 5.02
C ALA A 171 -8.31 -3.89 4.09
N CYS A 172 -7.01 -3.88 3.92
CA CYS A 172 -6.28 -2.82 3.22
C CYS A 172 -5.23 -3.34 2.21
N ILE A 173 -5.04 -4.65 2.12
CA ILE A 173 -4.15 -5.29 1.15
C ILE A 173 -4.92 -5.51 -0.15
N TYR A 174 -4.39 -5.01 -1.29
CA TYR A 174 -5.04 -5.20 -2.59
C TYR A 174 -4.20 -6.02 -3.57
N ALA A 175 -2.90 -6.19 -3.30
CA ALA A 175 -2.05 -7.11 -4.05
C ALA A 175 -0.84 -7.55 -3.24
N ILE A 176 -0.17 -8.61 -3.70
CA ILE A 176 1.02 -9.17 -3.08
C ILE A 176 1.95 -9.73 -4.15
N GLY A 177 3.24 -9.51 -3.99
CA GLY A 177 4.27 -10.12 -4.82
C GLY A 177 4.79 -11.40 -4.20
N LEU A 178 4.79 -12.46 -4.99
CA LEU A 178 5.27 -13.80 -4.62
C LEU A 178 6.58 -14.11 -5.37
N GLU A 179 7.46 -14.82 -4.72
CA GLU A 179 8.71 -15.32 -5.31
C GLU A 179 8.81 -16.83 -5.15
N ASN A 180 9.52 -17.47 -6.08
CA ASN A 180 9.75 -18.91 -6.04
C ASN A 180 8.50 -19.80 -5.94
N ALA A 181 7.32 -19.29 -6.31
CA ALA A 181 6.09 -20.08 -6.32
C ALA A 181 6.08 -21.04 -7.52
N THR A 182 5.62 -22.28 -7.33
CA THR A 182 5.43 -23.20 -8.46
C THR A 182 4.26 -22.75 -9.34
N LEU A 183 4.31 -23.01 -10.64
CA LEU A 183 3.22 -22.67 -11.55
C LEU A 183 1.91 -23.36 -11.14
N ALA A 184 1.98 -24.56 -10.55
CA ALA A 184 0.82 -25.23 -9.97
C ALA A 184 0.19 -24.43 -8.81
N GLN A 185 1.02 -23.90 -7.89
CA GLN A 185 0.55 -23.03 -6.80
C GLN A 185 -0.09 -21.74 -7.34
N LEU A 186 0.56 -21.10 -8.31
CA LEU A 186 0.05 -19.88 -8.93
C LEU A 186 -1.28 -20.11 -9.65
N ALA A 187 -1.42 -21.23 -10.39
CA ALA A 187 -2.68 -21.63 -11.03
C ALA A 187 -3.78 -21.91 -9.99
N ALA A 188 -3.44 -22.58 -8.89
CA ALA A 188 -4.38 -22.80 -7.79
C ALA A 188 -4.86 -21.48 -7.15
N LEU A 189 -3.95 -20.49 -6.95
CA LEU A 189 -4.31 -19.16 -6.49
C LEU A 189 -5.24 -18.45 -7.47
N GLN A 190 -4.96 -18.53 -8.79
CA GLN A 190 -5.81 -17.91 -9.81
C GLN A 190 -7.24 -18.48 -9.82
N GLY A 191 -7.43 -19.71 -9.40
CA GLY A 191 -8.75 -20.35 -9.28
C GLY A 191 -9.58 -19.88 -8.08
N ARG A 192 -9.02 -19.11 -7.17
CA ARG A 192 -9.75 -18.61 -5.97
C ARG A 192 -10.59 -17.38 -6.32
N ARG A 193 -11.80 -17.31 -5.76
CA ARG A 193 -12.75 -16.18 -5.99
C ARG A 193 -12.23 -14.84 -5.47
N GLU A 194 -11.36 -14.88 -4.45
CA GLU A 194 -10.74 -13.71 -3.82
C GLU A 194 -9.64 -13.11 -4.70
N VAL A 195 -9.12 -13.88 -5.66
CA VAL A 195 -8.05 -13.48 -6.56
C VAL A 195 -8.62 -12.98 -7.88
N GLN A 196 -8.32 -11.74 -8.21
CA GLN A 196 -8.70 -11.13 -9.48
C GLN A 196 -7.76 -11.58 -10.61
N LEU A 197 -6.45 -11.53 -10.36
CA LEU A 197 -5.42 -11.88 -11.33
C LEU A 197 -4.15 -12.35 -10.63
N VAL A 198 -3.56 -13.43 -11.17
CA VAL A 198 -2.16 -13.80 -10.96
C VAL A 198 -1.39 -13.44 -12.22
N ASP A 199 -0.58 -12.40 -12.16
CA ASP A 199 0.24 -11.93 -13.27
C ASP A 199 1.67 -12.46 -13.12
N VAL A 200 2.08 -13.32 -14.05
CA VAL A 200 3.44 -13.85 -14.14
C VAL A 200 4.23 -13.13 -15.22
N PRO A 201 5.52 -12.85 -15.00
CA PRO A 201 6.37 -12.25 -16.01
C PRO A 201 6.55 -13.13 -17.25
N ASP A 202 6.78 -12.49 -18.39
CA ASP A 202 7.19 -13.16 -19.62
C ASP A 202 8.45 -12.45 -20.16
N PRO A 203 9.63 -13.09 -20.16
CA PRO A 203 9.90 -14.46 -19.71
C PRO A 203 9.77 -14.66 -18.20
N LEU A 204 9.57 -15.92 -17.78
CA LEU A 204 9.46 -16.29 -16.37
C LEU A 204 10.74 -15.94 -15.60
N THR A 205 10.57 -15.39 -14.41
CA THR A 205 11.65 -15.15 -13.44
C THR A 205 11.26 -15.69 -12.07
N LYS A 206 12.24 -15.90 -11.19
CA LYS A 206 12.01 -16.38 -9.82
C LYS A 206 11.85 -15.24 -8.81
N SER A 207 12.26 -14.03 -9.17
CA SER A 207 12.18 -12.83 -8.35
C SER A 207 11.48 -11.72 -9.12
N LEU A 208 10.81 -10.84 -8.39
CA LEU A 208 10.19 -9.63 -8.92
C LEU A 208 11.17 -8.44 -8.96
N GLU A 209 12.40 -8.64 -8.51
CA GLU A 209 13.44 -7.61 -8.57
C GLU A 209 13.66 -7.15 -10.02
N GLY A 210 13.62 -5.86 -10.23
CA GLY A 210 13.77 -5.28 -11.58
C GLY A 210 12.47 -5.21 -12.39
N TRP A 211 11.31 -5.61 -11.87
CA TRP A 211 10.02 -5.55 -12.57
C TRP A 211 9.16 -4.37 -12.14
N HIS A 212 8.51 -3.69 -13.11
CA HIS A 212 7.45 -2.73 -12.81
C HIS A 212 6.13 -3.50 -12.60
N LEU A 213 5.69 -3.57 -11.35
CA LEU A 213 4.45 -4.23 -10.98
C LEU A 213 3.33 -3.19 -10.94
N THR A 214 2.28 -3.41 -11.71
CA THR A 214 1.07 -2.58 -11.66
C THR A 214 -0.09 -3.45 -11.20
N PRO A 215 -0.35 -3.51 -9.88
CA PRO A 215 -1.47 -4.30 -9.36
C PRO A 215 -2.81 -3.69 -9.77
N ILE A 216 -3.80 -4.58 -9.91
CA ILE A 216 -5.17 -4.16 -10.16
C ILE A 216 -5.79 -3.75 -8.82
N VAL A 217 -6.29 -2.53 -8.75
CA VAL A 217 -6.97 -2.01 -7.55
C VAL A 217 -8.44 -2.45 -7.56
N PRO A 218 -8.95 -3.05 -6.47
CA PRO A 218 -10.35 -3.42 -6.37
C PRO A 218 -11.30 -2.24 -6.56
N GLY A 219 -12.37 -2.45 -7.33
CA GLY A 219 -13.43 -1.45 -7.51
C GLY A 219 -13.12 -0.33 -8.49
N GLY A 220 -12.01 -0.39 -9.25
CA GLY A 220 -11.72 0.58 -10.30
C GLY A 220 -11.56 2.02 -9.81
N ALA A 221 -11.15 2.22 -8.57
CA ALA A 221 -10.84 3.54 -8.02
C ALA A 221 -9.56 4.06 -8.69
N THR A 222 -9.72 4.88 -9.70
CA THR A 222 -8.71 5.75 -10.29
C THR A 222 -8.44 6.94 -9.38
#